data_3a370caeb32d0121f554119c31429c0d
#
_entry.id   3a370caeb32d0121f554119c31429c0d
#
_cell.length_a   1.000
_cell.length_b   1.000
_cell.length_c   1.000
_cell.angle_alpha   90.00
_cell.angle_beta   90.00
_cell.angle_gamma   90.00
#
_symmetry.space_group_name_H-M   'P 1'
#
loop_
_entity.id
_entity.type
_entity.pdbx_description
1 polymer ?
#
loop_
_entity_poly.entity_id
_entity_poly.type
_entity_poly.pdbx_seq_one_letter_code
_entity_poly.pdbx_strand_id
1 'polypeptide(L)'
;EKIEKASFTWQTPSNIALIKYWGKSNPQIPKNASISFTLNNCHTKTTIDFLKKEKSMEAEFKLFFEGKEKAEFKPKIAEFFKRIQQYCPYVLEYDMTIHSENSFPHSSGIASSASGLSAIAMCLISLEAALNPGLTQEFINKKASFLARLGSGSASRSIEGPLVVW
;
A
#
# COMPACT_ATOMS: atom_id res chain seq x y z
N GLU A 1 -6.94 15.74 -17.45
CA GLU A 1 -8.28 15.14 -17.62
C GLU A 1 -8.80 14.69 -16.26
N LYS A 2 -10.09 14.94 -15.98
CA LYS A 2 -10.72 14.41 -14.76
C LYS A 2 -11.07 12.95 -14.99
N ILE A 3 -10.46 12.05 -14.24
CA ILE A 3 -10.81 10.63 -14.26
C ILE A 3 -12.02 10.44 -13.34
N GLU A 4 -13.18 10.14 -13.92
CA GLU A 4 -14.43 9.92 -13.16
C GLU A 4 -14.46 8.53 -12.50
N LYS A 5 -13.86 7.54 -13.16
CA LYS A 5 -13.81 6.16 -12.68
C LYS A 5 -12.52 5.49 -13.12
N ALA A 6 -11.89 4.76 -12.22
CA ALA A 6 -10.70 3.95 -12.50
C ALA A 6 -10.68 2.69 -11.64
N SER A 7 -9.96 1.68 -12.10
CA SER A 7 -9.70 0.46 -11.34
C SER A 7 -8.24 0.04 -11.57
N PHE A 8 -7.52 -0.23 -10.49
CA PHE A 8 -6.14 -0.70 -10.56
C PHE A 8 -5.97 -1.94 -9.69
N THR A 9 -5.24 -2.91 -10.22
CA THR A 9 -4.91 -4.15 -9.53
C THR A 9 -3.39 -4.31 -9.46
N TRP A 10 -2.90 -4.59 -8.26
CA TRP A 10 -1.50 -4.89 -8.03
C TRP A 10 -1.33 -6.14 -7.17
N GLN A 11 -0.30 -6.90 -7.50
CA GLN A 11 0.17 -8.03 -6.73
C GLN A 11 1.56 -7.70 -6.21
N THR A 12 1.72 -7.70 -4.90
CA THR A 12 2.99 -7.40 -4.24
C THR A 12 3.42 -8.55 -3.33
N PRO A 13 4.72 -8.90 -3.34
CA PRO A 13 5.22 -10.01 -2.55
C PRO A 13 5.25 -9.66 -1.06
N SER A 14 5.13 -10.66 -0.22
CA SER A 14 5.58 -10.57 1.16
C SER A 14 7.11 -10.56 1.23
N ASN A 15 7.66 -10.08 2.33
CA ASN A 15 9.10 -10.06 2.53
C ASN A 15 9.47 -10.63 3.90
N ILE A 16 10.69 -11.19 3.99
CA ILE A 16 11.26 -11.69 5.23
C ILE A 16 12.60 -11.00 5.45
N ALA A 17 12.78 -10.43 6.64
CA ALA A 17 14.02 -9.81 7.03
C ALA A 17 15.05 -10.85 7.48
N LEU A 18 16.22 -10.84 6.84
CA LEU A 18 17.42 -11.58 7.29
C LEU A 18 18.07 -10.84 8.46
N ILE A 19 18.17 -9.52 8.33
CA ILE A 19 18.60 -8.62 9.40
C ILE A 19 17.42 -7.72 9.74
N LYS A 20 16.91 -7.85 10.97
CA LYS A 20 15.77 -7.08 11.46
C LYS A 20 16.23 -5.70 11.94
N TYR A 21 15.34 -4.71 11.82
CA TYR A 21 15.52 -3.43 12.50
C TYR A 21 14.99 -3.51 13.95
N TRP A 22 15.66 -2.79 14.85
CA TRP A 22 15.31 -2.71 16.26
C TRP A 22 14.77 -1.31 16.57
N GLY A 23 13.44 -1.20 16.68
CA GLY A 23 12.75 0.06 16.95
C GLY A 23 12.62 0.98 15.75
N LYS A 24 11.73 1.95 15.90
CA LYS A 24 11.39 2.96 14.89
C LYS A 24 11.31 4.34 15.51
N SER A 25 11.67 5.35 14.72
CA SER A 25 11.36 6.75 14.96
C SER A 25 10.13 7.15 14.12
N ASN A 26 9.42 8.21 14.51
CA ASN A 26 8.33 8.74 13.70
C ASN A 26 8.87 9.44 12.43
N PRO A 27 8.16 9.33 11.29
CA PRO A 27 7.09 8.39 10.94
C PRO A 27 7.62 7.10 10.31
N GLN A 28 7.68 6.01 11.06
CA GLN A 28 8.08 4.68 10.58
C GLN A 28 9.53 4.57 10.07
N ILE A 29 10.46 5.36 10.61
CA ILE A 29 11.88 5.33 10.24
C ILE A 29 12.61 4.29 11.08
N PRO A 30 13.32 3.31 10.48
CA PRO A 30 14.09 2.31 11.25
C PRO A 30 15.28 2.95 11.95
N LYS A 31 15.60 2.47 13.15
CA LYS A 31 16.76 2.95 13.93
C LYS A 31 18.08 2.31 13.51
N ASN A 32 18.04 1.24 12.74
CA ASN A 32 19.22 0.58 12.14
C ASN A 32 18.84 -0.01 10.78
N ALA A 33 19.81 -0.20 9.93
CA ALA A 33 19.63 -0.84 8.64
C ALA A 33 19.06 -2.26 8.80
N SER A 34 18.23 -2.66 7.85
CA SER A 34 17.65 -3.99 7.78
C SER A 34 17.73 -4.51 6.35
N ILE A 35 17.94 -5.81 6.21
CA ILE A 35 18.01 -6.50 4.91
C ILE A 35 16.90 -7.52 4.85
N SER A 36 16.15 -7.53 3.76
CA SER A 36 15.08 -8.49 3.51
C SER A 36 15.08 -8.97 2.08
N PHE A 37 14.49 -10.14 1.86
CA PHE A 37 14.19 -10.66 0.54
C PHE A 37 12.67 -10.86 0.38
N THR A 38 12.20 -10.75 -0.86
CA THR A 38 10.81 -10.99 -1.21
C THR A 38 10.54 -12.47 -1.44
N LEU A 39 9.32 -12.90 -1.17
CA LEU A 39 8.88 -14.29 -1.35
C LEU A 39 8.14 -14.44 -2.68
N ASN A 40 8.59 -15.31 -3.55
CA ASN A 40 7.99 -15.48 -4.88
C ASN A 40 6.55 -16.00 -4.84
N ASN A 41 6.24 -16.90 -3.91
CA ASN A 41 4.94 -17.57 -3.84
C ASN A 41 3.99 -16.98 -2.77
N CYS A 42 4.47 -16.02 -1.97
CA CYS A 42 3.68 -15.37 -0.94
C CYS A 42 3.45 -13.92 -1.30
N HIS A 43 2.25 -13.62 -1.76
CA HIS A 43 1.88 -12.28 -2.21
C HIS A 43 0.48 -11.90 -1.77
N THR A 44 0.20 -10.61 -1.78
CA THR A 44 -1.14 -10.04 -1.66
C THR A 44 -1.51 -9.41 -2.99
N LYS A 45 -2.70 -9.72 -3.49
CA LYS A 45 -3.31 -9.09 -4.64
C LYS A 45 -4.40 -8.15 -4.16
N THR A 46 -4.32 -6.89 -4.57
CA THR A 46 -5.30 -5.86 -4.20
C THR A 46 -5.80 -5.15 -5.45
N THR A 47 -7.11 -4.98 -5.53
CA THR A 47 -7.78 -4.13 -6.51
C THR A 47 -8.42 -2.97 -5.76
N ILE A 48 -8.25 -1.76 -6.28
CA ILE A 48 -8.98 -0.58 -5.80
C ILE A 48 -9.77 0.00 -6.96
N ASP A 49 -11.07 0.05 -6.76
CA ASP A 49 -12.00 0.77 -7.62
C ASP A 49 -12.17 2.19 -7.07
N PHE A 50 -11.95 3.18 -7.92
CA PHE A 50 -12.06 4.59 -7.62
C PHE A 50 -13.26 5.20 -8.34
N LEU A 51 -14.10 5.89 -7.61
CA LEU A 51 -15.23 6.66 -8.13
C LEU A 51 -15.08 8.11 -7.67
N LYS A 52 -14.97 9.03 -8.63
CA LYS A 52 -14.83 10.47 -8.35
C LYS A 52 -16.00 10.99 -7.53
N LYS A 53 -15.72 11.80 -6.54
CA LYS A 53 -16.71 12.48 -5.70
C LYS A 53 -16.27 13.89 -5.36
N GLU A 54 -17.12 14.64 -4.68
CA GLU A 54 -16.73 15.88 -4.04
C GLU A 54 -15.70 15.62 -2.94
N LYS A 55 -14.77 16.55 -2.78
CA LYS A 55 -13.70 16.44 -1.81
C LYS A 55 -14.24 16.34 -0.37
N SER A 56 -13.85 15.29 0.33
CA SER A 56 -14.19 15.08 1.74
C SER A 56 -13.05 15.48 2.68
N MET A 57 -13.33 15.48 3.97
CA MET A 57 -12.33 15.77 5.02
C MET A 57 -11.42 14.57 5.30
N GLU A 58 -11.93 13.37 5.08
CA GLU A 58 -11.22 12.11 5.30
C GLU A 58 -11.42 11.19 4.09
N ALA A 59 -10.48 10.25 3.90
CA ALA A 59 -10.61 9.24 2.86
C ALA A 59 -11.77 8.28 3.16
N GLU A 60 -12.64 8.09 2.17
CA GLU A 60 -13.79 7.20 2.28
C GLU A 60 -13.53 5.92 1.50
N PHE A 61 -13.72 4.78 2.17
CA PHE A 61 -13.46 3.49 1.56
C PHE A 61 -14.26 2.36 2.18
N LYS A 62 -14.50 1.33 1.37
CA LYS A 62 -14.96 0.00 1.79
C LYS A 62 -13.79 -0.98 1.64
N LEU A 63 -13.68 -1.93 2.55
CA LEU A 63 -12.60 -2.93 2.54
C LEU A 63 -13.17 -4.34 2.57
N PHE A 64 -12.83 -5.10 1.55
CA PHE A 64 -13.14 -6.52 1.44
C PHE A 64 -11.84 -7.33 1.44
N PHE A 65 -11.78 -8.33 2.27
CA PHE A 65 -10.68 -9.27 2.32
C PHE A 65 -11.21 -10.69 2.07
N GLU A 66 -10.68 -11.35 1.04
CA GLU A 66 -11.15 -12.66 0.58
C GLU A 66 -12.68 -12.69 0.36
N GLY A 67 -13.21 -11.66 -0.29
CA GLY A 67 -14.63 -11.51 -0.63
C GLY A 67 -15.56 -11.13 0.52
N LYS A 68 -15.02 -10.93 1.75
CA LYS A 68 -15.83 -10.56 2.93
C LYS A 68 -15.44 -9.17 3.42
N GLU A 69 -16.43 -8.37 3.78
CA GLU A 69 -16.15 -7.08 4.42
C GLU A 69 -15.45 -7.30 5.77
N LYS A 70 -14.32 -6.61 5.99
CA LYS A 70 -13.46 -6.76 7.17
C LYS A 70 -13.34 -5.45 7.94
N ALA A 71 -14.34 -5.19 8.78
CA ALA A 71 -14.39 -4.01 9.64
C ALA A 71 -13.19 -3.92 10.59
N GLU A 72 -12.65 -5.05 11.02
CA GLU A 72 -11.51 -5.14 11.95
C GLU A 72 -10.19 -4.56 11.37
N PHE A 73 -10.01 -4.56 10.03
CA PHE A 73 -8.84 -3.97 9.39
C PHE A 73 -9.02 -2.49 9.05
N LYS A 74 -10.27 -2.00 9.08
CA LYS A 74 -10.61 -0.63 8.70
C LYS A 74 -9.86 0.44 9.49
N PRO A 75 -9.68 0.36 10.83
CA PRO A 75 -8.94 1.37 11.58
C PRO A 75 -7.49 1.53 11.13
N LYS A 76 -6.80 0.43 10.83
CA LYS A 76 -5.41 0.45 10.35
C LYS A 76 -5.28 1.09 8.98
N ILE A 77 -6.21 0.82 8.08
CA ILE A 77 -6.22 1.40 6.73
C ILE A 77 -6.63 2.88 6.80
N ALA A 78 -7.58 3.25 7.66
CA ALA A 78 -7.94 4.65 7.88
C ALA A 78 -6.76 5.48 8.41
N GLU A 79 -6.01 4.95 9.36
CA GLU A 79 -4.79 5.59 9.87
C GLU A 79 -3.71 5.73 8.79
N PHE A 80 -3.58 4.74 7.92
CA PHE A 80 -2.72 4.82 6.75
C PHE A 80 -3.14 5.96 5.82
N PHE A 81 -4.41 6.05 5.44
CA PHE A 81 -4.92 7.14 4.60
C PHE A 81 -4.68 8.51 5.24
N LYS A 82 -4.93 8.63 6.55
CA LYS A 82 -4.68 9.88 7.29
C LYS A 82 -3.21 10.33 7.22
N ARG A 83 -2.26 9.39 7.25
CA ARG A 83 -0.83 9.70 7.13
C ARG A 83 -0.42 10.11 5.72
N ILE A 84 -1.04 9.53 4.69
CA ILE A 84 -0.65 9.75 3.30
C ILE A 84 -1.40 10.90 2.61
N GLN A 85 -2.54 11.36 3.13
CA GLN A 85 -3.40 12.35 2.46
C GLN A 85 -2.67 13.66 2.12
N GLN A 86 -1.65 14.06 2.88
CA GLN A 86 -0.83 15.22 2.57
C GLN A 86 0.06 15.02 1.33
N TYR A 87 0.40 13.78 1.00
CA TYR A 87 1.22 13.40 -0.18
C TYR A 87 0.37 12.96 -1.37
N CYS A 88 -0.87 12.56 -1.09
CA CYS A 88 -1.84 12.04 -2.04
C CYS A 88 -3.21 12.71 -1.81
N PRO A 89 -3.35 14.04 -2.00
CA PRO A 89 -4.59 14.75 -1.69
C PRO A 89 -5.80 14.25 -2.49
N TYR A 90 -5.56 13.63 -3.63
CA TYR A 90 -6.60 13.03 -4.48
C TYR A 90 -7.38 11.91 -3.77
N VAL A 91 -6.83 11.25 -2.74
CA VAL A 91 -7.56 10.21 -1.97
C VAL A 91 -8.81 10.76 -1.27
N LEU A 92 -8.89 12.08 -1.09
CA LEU A 92 -10.05 12.78 -0.52
C LEU A 92 -11.14 13.08 -1.57
N GLU A 93 -10.84 12.84 -2.85
CA GLU A 93 -11.71 13.16 -3.98
C GLU A 93 -12.27 11.92 -4.68
N TYR A 94 -12.06 10.74 -4.08
CA TYR A 94 -12.59 9.47 -4.58
C TYR A 94 -13.18 8.63 -3.47
N ASP A 95 -14.34 8.00 -3.76
CA ASP A 95 -14.78 6.84 -3.03
C ASP A 95 -13.98 5.63 -3.49
N MET A 96 -13.48 4.86 -2.56
CA MET A 96 -12.62 3.71 -2.85
C MET A 96 -13.29 2.41 -2.39
N THR A 97 -13.30 1.40 -3.27
CA THR A 97 -13.64 0.04 -2.90
C THR A 97 -12.39 -0.83 -3.03
N ILE A 98 -11.91 -1.33 -1.90
CA ILE A 98 -10.66 -2.08 -1.80
C ILE A 98 -10.99 -3.55 -1.67
N HIS A 99 -10.55 -4.37 -2.63
CA HIS A 99 -10.62 -5.82 -2.60
C HIS A 99 -9.22 -6.38 -2.48
N SER A 100 -8.96 -7.16 -1.44
CA SER A 100 -7.64 -7.73 -1.18
C SER A 100 -7.73 -9.22 -0.87
N GLU A 101 -6.76 -9.98 -1.35
CA GLU A 101 -6.63 -11.42 -1.11
C GLU A 101 -5.16 -11.80 -0.97
N ASN A 102 -4.87 -12.80 -0.14
CA ASN A 102 -3.53 -13.36 0.02
C ASN A 102 -3.42 -14.70 -0.69
N SER A 103 -2.23 -15.00 -1.23
CA SER A 103 -1.88 -16.35 -1.71
C SER A 103 -1.50 -17.31 -0.58
N PHE A 104 -1.55 -16.88 0.67
CA PHE A 104 -1.16 -17.62 1.87
C PHE A 104 -2.16 -17.35 3.00
N PRO A 105 -2.30 -18.28 3.98
CA PRO A 105 -3.24 -18.11 5.08
C PRO A 105 -2.95 -16.86 5.90
N HIS A 106 -4.00 -16.10 6.24
CA HIS A 106 -3.88 -14.98 7.17
C HIS A 106 -3.37 -15.48 8.53
N SER A 107 -2.56 -14.68 9.20
CA SER A 107 -1.94 -15.03 10.50
C SER A 107 -0.95 -16.20 10.48
N SER A 108 -0.43 -16.57 9.32
CA SER A 108 0.58 -17.63 9.15
C SER A 108 2.01 -17.24 9.58
N GLY A 109 2.19 -16.04 10.15
CA GLY A 109 3.52 -15.49 10.45
C GLY A 109 4.23 -14.84 9.26
N ILE A 110 3.64 -14.93 8.07
CA ILE A 110 4.09 -14.23 6.86
C ILE A 110 3.54 -12.80 6.92
N ALA A 111 4.37 -11.81 6.63
CA ALA A 111 4.08 -10.39 6.82
C ALA A 111 3.00 -9.87 5.85
N SER A 112 1.73 -10.30 6.02
CA SER A 112 0.60 -9.91 5.18
C SER A 112 0.31 -8.41 5.19
N SER A 113 0.62 -7.73 6.30
CA SER A 113 0.47 -6.27 6.36
C SER A 113 1.48 -5.53 5.50
N ALA A 114 2.66 -6.11 5.27
CA ALA A 114 3.66 -5.53 4.39
C ALA A 114 3.22 -5.61 2.92
N SER A 115 2.85 -6.81 2.45
CA SER A 115 2.37 -7.01 1.09
C SER A 115 1.04 -6.26 0.83
N GLY A 116 0.09 -6.30 1.77
CA GLY A 116 -1.19 -5.62 1.61
C GLY A 116 -1.07 -4.10 1.46
N LEU A 117 -0.30 -3.44 2.31
CA LEU A 117 -0.10 -1.99 2.23
C LEU A 117 0.75 -1.58 1.03
N SER A 118 1.68 -2.44 0.59
CA SER A 118 2.42 -2.23 -0.66
C SER A 118 1.49 -2.28 -1.88
N ALA A 119 0.59 -3.26 -1.94
CA ALA A 119 -0.37 -3.38 -3.03
C ALA A 119 -1.34 -2.16 -3.07
N ILE A 120 -1.82 -1.71 -1.92
CA ILE A 120 -2.63 -0.49 -1.83
C ILE A 120 -1.83 0.72 -2.31
N ALA A 121 -0.58 0.90 -1.87
CA ALA A 121 0.27 2.01 -2.30
C ALA A 121 0.49 2.01 -3.82
N MET A 122 0.70 0.83 -4.42
CA MET A 122 0.82 0.71 -5.88
C MET A 122 -0.46 1.07 -6.62
N CYS A 123 -1.63 0.70 -6.12
CA CYS A 123 -2.92 1.11 -6.70
C CYS A 123 -3.11 2.63 -6.63
N LEU A 124 -2.77 3.26 -5.51
CA LEU A 124 -2.87 4.70 -5.32
C LEU A 124 -1.94 5.46 -6.28
N ILE A 125 -0.68 5.07 -6.39
CA ILE A 125 0.26 5.74 -7.29
C ILE A 125 -0.09 5.49 -8.77
N SER A 126 -0.77 4.38 -9.09
CA SER A 126 -1.28 4.14 -10.44
C SER A 126 -2.38 5.15 -10.82
N LEU A 127 -3.27 5.49 -9.89
CA LEU A 127 -4.23 6.57 -10.10
C LEU A 127 -3.50 7.92 -10.28
N GLU A 128 -2.49 8.21 -9.47
CA GLU A 128 -1.70 9.44 -9.60
C GLU A 128 -0.99 9.52 -10.95
N ALA A 129 -0.43 8.41 -11.43
CA ALA A 129 0.21 8.35 -12.75
C ALA A 129 -0.79 8.55 -13.88
N ALA A 130 -2.01 8.05 -13.73
CA ALA A 130 -3.08 8.28 -14.69
C ALA A 130 -3.57 9.74 -14.69
N LEU A 131 -3.60 10.39 -13.53
CA LEU A 131 -3.91 11.82 -13.40
C LEU A 131 -2.77 12.72 -13.91
N ASN A 132 -1.53 12.23 -13.88
CA ASN A 132 -0.30 12.96 -14.26
C ASN A 132 0.57 12.10 -15.20
N PRO A 133 0.26 12.03 -16.51
CA PRO A 133 0.92 11.12 -17.46
C PRO A 133 2.43 11.33 -17.66
N GLY A 134 3.02 12.38 -17.08
CA GLY A 134 4.46 12.68 -17.16
C GLY A 134 5.33 12.05 -16.08
N LEU A 135 4.75 11.26 -15.15
CA LEU A 135 5.53 10.65 -14.08
C LEU A 135 6.42 9.51 -14.58
N THR A 136 7.69 9.52 -14.16
CA THR A 136 8.63 8.45 -14.50
C THR A 136 8.40 7.21 -13.65
N GLN A 137 8.78 6.02 -14.16
CA GLN A 137 8.68 4.78 -13.40
C GLN A 137 9.51 4.83 -12.10
N GLU A 138 10.66 5.48 -12.13
CA GLU A 138 11.49 5.67 -10.94
C GLU A 138 10.76 6.48 -9.86
N PHE A 139 10.09 7.57 -10.24
CA PHE A 139 9.27 8.35 -9.30
C PHE A 139 8.13 7.51 -8.74
N ILE A 140 7.43 6.76 -9.59
CA ILE A 140 6.32 5.87 -9.19
C ILE A 140 6.79 4.88 -8.14
N ASN A 141 7.90 4.17 -8.38
CA ASN A 141 8.43 3.18 -7.44
C ASN A 141 8.87 3.81 -6.12
N LYS A 142 9.62 4.93 -6.18
CA LYS A 142 10.07 5.64 -4.98
C LYS A 142 8.91 6.15 -4.14
N LYS A 143 7.91 6.76 -4.76
CA LYS A 143 6.74 7.27 -4.05
C LYS A 143 5.89 6.13 -3.49
N ALA A 144 5.66 5.05 -4.24
CA ALA A 144 4.95 3.88 -3.74
C ALA A 144 5.64 3.27 -2.51
N SER A 145 6.97 3.11 -2.55
CA SER A 145 7.78 2.63 -1.43
C SER A 145 7.64 3.53 -0.20
N PHE A 146 7.72 4.83 -0.39
CA PHE A 146 7.53 5.82 0.67
C PHE A 146 6.14 5.74 1.29
N LEU A 147 5.07 5.70 0.48
CA LEU A 147 3.69 5.58 0.96
C LEU A 147 3.48 4.27 1.73
N ALA A 148 3.94 3.16 1.17
CA ALA A 148 3.83 1.84 1.81
C ALA A 148 4.48 1.85 3.20
N ARG A 149 5.65 2.47 3.35
CA ARG A 149 6.36 2.63 4.62
C ARG A 149 5.54 3.37 5.67
N LEU A 150 4.79 4.40 5.28
CA LEU A 150 3.93 5.15 6.21
C LEU A 150 2.81 4.29 6.80
N GLY A 151 2.38 3.25 6.11
CA GLY A 151 1.41 2.29 6.61
C GLY A 151 2.02 1.19 7.47
N SER A 152 3.14 0.63 7.01
CA SER A 152 3.94 -0.37 7.72
C SER A 152 5.39 -0.26 7.27
N GLY A 153 6.31 -0.07 8.21
CA GLY A 153 7.72 0.13 7.87
C GLY A 153 8.27 -0.94 6.92
N SER A 154 7.94 -2.21 7.14
CA SER A 154 8.38 -3.31 6.29
C SER A 154 7.73 -3.33 4.89
N ALA A 155 6.65 -2.58 4.67
CA ALA A 155 5.96 -2.58 3.39
C ALA A 155 6.77 -1.95 2.26
N SER A 156 7.62 -0.96 2.55
CA SER A 156 8.53 -0.37 1.55
C SER A 156 9.39 -1.41 0.82
N ARG A 157 9.69 -2.52 1.47
CA ARG A 157 10.53 -3.61 0.95
C ARG A 157 9.80 -4.59 0.04
N SER A 158 8.49 -4.42 -0.15
CA SER A 158 7.66 -5.23 -1.05
C SER A 158 7.35 -4.53 -2.37
N ILE A 159 7.92 -3.36 -2.62
CA ILE A 159 7.74 -2.60 -3.88
C ILE A 159 8.78 -3.03 -4.92
N GLU A 160 10.03 -3.15 -4.50
CA GLU A 160 11.14 -3.60 -5.33
C GLU A 160 11.81 -4.80 -4.66
N GLY A 161 12.34 -5.70 -5.44
CA GLY A 161 12.99 -6.91 -4.98
C GLY A 161 14.10 -7.34 -5.93
N PRO A 162 14.70 -8.53 -5.73
CA PRO A 162 14.40 -9.54 -4.71
C PRO A 162 15.05 -9.27 -3.34
N LEU A 163 16.14 -8.49 -3.28
CA LEU A 163 16.86 -8.15 -2.05
C LEU A 163 16.78 -6.64 -1.82
N VAL A 164 16.33 -6.24 -0.64
CA VAL A 164 16.10 -4.83 -0.31
C VAL A 164 16.79 -4.48 1.00
N VAL A 165 17.52 -3.38 0.99
CA VAL A 165 18.07 -2.73 2.17
C VAL A 165 17.17 -1.56 2.55
N TRP A 166 16.88 -1.44 3.83
CA TRP A 166 16.03 -0.37 4.38
C TRP A 166 16.67 0.25 5.61
#